data_db72d48ddcb59ac5f02fadf59d02f070
#
_entry.id   db72d48ddcb59ac5f02fadf59d02f070
#
_cell.length_a   1.000
_cell.length_b   1.000
_cell.length_c   1.000
_cell.angle_alpha   90.00
_cell.angle_beta   90.00
_cell.angle_gamma   90.00
#
_symmetry.space_group_name_H-M   'P 1'
#
loop_
_entity.id
_entity.type
_entity.pdbx_description
1 polymer ?
#
loop_
_entity_poly.entity_id
_entity_poly.type
_entity_poly.pdbx_seq_one_letter_code
_entity_poly.pdbx_strand_id
1 'polypeptide(L)'
;GSGTTAAVAHKMGRRYIGIEMGEHAKTHVIPRLEKVIDGEQGGISKTVNWQGGGGFSFYTLGSSVFDDNGFLNADVKFKDLASYIWWLETKSALNQTENFDNPFLGIHEGTAYYLLYNGILGDRRPNGGNVLTSSVLNHLNECHAHDGKRIVIGEASRLSPARLESLNIE
;
A
#
# COMPACT_ATOMS: atom_id res chain seq x y z
N GLY A 1 4.15 1.07 25.51
CA GLY A 1 4.15 0.25 26.74
C GLY A 1 3.00 -0.76 26.75
N SER A 2 2.24 -0.83 27.83
CA SER A 2 1.23 -1.89 28.03
C SER A 2 -0.11 -1.70 27.29
N GLY A 3 -0.28 -0.71 26.43
CA GLY A 3 -1.51 -0.46 25.66
C GLY A 3 -2.68 0.14 26.46
N THR A 4 -2.42 0.72 27.63
CA THR A 4 -3.50 1.29 28.48
C THR A 4 -4.26 2.39 27.75
N THR A 5 -3.55 3.29 27.06
CA THR A 5 -4.19 4.38 26.30
C THR A 5 -5.11 3.84 25.20
N ALA A 6 -4.67 2.83 24.45
CA ALA A 6 -5.48 2.18 23.41
C ALA A 6 -6.73 1.51 24.02
N ALA A 7 -6.57 0.78 25.14
CA ALA A 7 -7.69 0.15 25.85
C ALA A 7 -8.72 1.17 26.34
N VAL A 8 -8.29 2.29 26.91
CA VAL A 8 -9.17 3.37 27.35
C VAL A 8 -9.90 4.00 26.15
N ALA A 9 -9.16 4.33 25.08
CA ALA A 9 -9.73 4.91 23.88
C ALA A 9 -10.79 3.97 23.25
N HIS A 10 -10.51 2.67 23.17
CA HIS A 10 -11.41 1.65 22.66
C HIS A 10 -12.73 1.62 23.47
N LYS A 11 -12.64 1.52 24.81
CA LYS A 11 -13.81 1.53 25.70
C LYS A 11 -14.63 2.82 25.63
N MET A 12 -14.00 3.93 25.23
CA MET A 12 -14.67 5.22 25.01
C MET A 12 -15.24 5.37 23.60
N GLY A 13 -15.16 4.34 22.73
CA GLY A 13 -15.60 4.41 21.33
C GLY A 13 -14.75 5.35 20.47
N ARG A 14 -13.52 5.66 20.86
CA ARG A 14 -12.61 6.54 20.13
C ARG A 14 -11.76 5.74 19.15
N ARG A 15 -11.50 6.32 17.99
CA ARG A 15 -10.44 5.82 17.09
C ARG A 15 -9.08 6.09 17.71
N TYR A 16 -8.15 5.17 17.55
CA TYR A 16 -6.78 5.31 18.06
C TYR A 16 -5.77 4.69 17.09
N ILE A 17 -4.57 5.24 17.11
CA ILE A 17 -3.38 4.69 16.45
C ILE A 17 -2.30 4.61 17.51
N GLY A 18 -1.76 3.43 17.75
CA GLY A 18 -0.68 3.19 18.69
C GLY A 18 0.57 2.70 17.96
N ILE A 19 1.74 3.18 18.39
CA ILE A 19 3.04 2.71 17.91
C ILE A 19 3.81 2.20 19.12
N GLU A 20 4.29 0.96 19.03
CA GLU A 20 5.08 0.33 20.10
C GLU A 20 6.30 -0.35 19.50
N MET A 21 7.46 -0.06 20.04
CA MET A 21 8.71 -0.73 19.67
C MET A 21 8.88 -2.04 20.46
N GLY A 22 9.28 -3.09 19.74
CA GLY A 22 9.62 -4.38 20.34
C GLY A 22 8.41 -5.24 20.70
N GLU A 23 8.68 -6.29 21.48
CA GLU A 23 7.75 -7.38 21.73
C GLU A 23 6.56 -7.00 22.63
N HIS A 24 6.59 -5.85 23.30
CA HIS A 24 5.48 -5.40 24.15
C HIS A 24 4.16 -5.26 23.36
N ALA A 25 4.25 -4.93 22.07
CA ALA A 25 3.06 -4.91 21.21
C ALA A 25 2.35 -6.27 21.22
N LYS A 26 3.09 -7.35 21.01
CA LYS A 26 2.55 -8.72 20.94
C LYS A 26 2.26 -9.32 22.29
N THR A 27 3.12 -9.07 23.27
CA THR A 27 3.02 -9.73 24.60
C THR A 27 2.07 -9.03 25.56
N HIS A 28 1.79 -7.74 25.36
CA HIS A 28 1.00 -6.94 26.29
C HIS A 28 -0.16 -6.21 25.60
N VAL A 29 0.09 -5.48 24.49
CA VAL A 29 -0.94 -4.64 23.87
C VAL A 29 -2.03 -5.48 23.23
N ILE A 30 -1.67 -6.44 22.39
CA ILE A 30 -2.62 -7.33 21.71
C ILE A 30 -3.48 -8.09 22.72
N PRO A 31 -2.91 -8.87 23.68
CA PRO A 31 -3.72 -9.60 24.64
C PRO A 31 -4.62 -8.70 25.50
N ARG A 32 -4.18 -7.48 25.78
CA ARG A 32 -5.02 -6.49 26.47
C ARG A 32 -6.22 -6.06 25.64
N LEU A 33 -6.00 -5.72 24.37
CA LEU A 33 -7.08 -5.28 23.48
C LEU A 33 -8.05 -6.41 23.17
N GLU A 34 -7.60 -7.65 23.05
CA GLU A 34 -8.45 -8.83 22.93
C GLU A 34 -9.39 -8.95 24.14
N LYS A 35 -8.88 -8.86 25.39
CA LYS A 35 -9.69 -8.84 26.59
C LYS A 35 -10.67 -7.66 26.63
N VAL A 36 -10.28 -6.50 26.12
CA VAL A 36 -11.19 -5.35 26.03
C VAL A 36 -12.34 -5.67 25.09
N ILE A 37 -12.07 -6.24 23.91
CA ILE A 37 -13.10 -6.67 22.94
C ILE A 37 -14.01 -7.72 23.55
N ASP A 38 -13.47 -8.65 24.34
CA ASP A 38 -14.23 -9.68 25.05
C ASP A 38 -15.05 -9.13 26.24
N GLY A 39 -14.99 -7.82 26.51
CA GLY A 39 -15.80 -7.18 27.53
C GLY A 39 -15.21 -7.18 28.95
N GLU A 40 -13.87 -7.26 29.08
CA GLU A 40 -13.22 -7.22 30.41
C GLU A 40 -13.66 -5.99 31.22
N GLN A 41 -13.90 -6.20 32.52
CA GLN A 41 -14.48 -5.19 33.43
C GLN A 41 -13.40 -4.47 34.27
N GLY A 42 -12.31 -4.05 33.65
CA GLY A 42 -11.24 -3.28 34.29
C GLY A 42 -11.23 -1.78 33.95
N GLY A 43 -10.51 -1.00 34.73
CA GLY A 43 -10.31 0.43 34.50
C GLY A 43 -11.61 1.22 34.41
N ILE A 44 -11.87 1.88 33.29
CA ILE A 44 -13.04 2.75 33.09
C ILE A 44 -14.32 2.01 32.68
N SER A 45 -14.33 0.66 32.62
CA SER A 45 -15.44 -0.12 32.10
C SER A 45 -16.79 0.25 32.74
N LYS A 46 -16.82 0.40 34.06
CA LYS A 46 -18.05 0.79 34.78
C LYS A 46 -18.51 2.20 34.43
N THR A 47 -17.56 3.13 34.29
CA THR A 47 -17.88 4.54 34.00
C THR A 47 -18.49 4.70 32.60
N VAL A 48 -18.05 3.91 31.61
CA VAL A 48 -18.54 3.97 30.22
C VAL A 48 -19.56 2.87 29.91
N ASN A 49 -19.97 2.06 30.90
CA ASN A 49 -20.86 0.90 30.75
C ASN A 49 -20.38 -0.06 29.64
N TRP A 50 -19.11 -0.41 29.69
CA TRP A 50 -18.47 -1.24 28.65
C TRP A 50 -19.01 -2.67 28.66
N GLN A 51 -19.44 -3.17 27.51
CA GLN A 51 -19.96 -4.53 27.34
C GLN A 51 -19.14 -5.37 26.34
N GLY A 52 -18.03 -4.82 25.86
CA GLY A 52 -17.23 -5.48 24.84
C GLY A 52 -17.56 -5.01 23.42
N GLY A 53 -16.93 -5.65 22.46
CA GLY A 53 -17.12 -5.41 21.03
C GLY A 53 -16.06 -4.50 20.38
N GLY A 54 -16.28 -4.22 19.10
CA GLY A 54 -15.32 -3.50 18.27
C GLY A 54 -14.20 -4.40 17.75
N GLY A 55 -13.10 -3.80 17.33
CA GLY A 55 -11.92 -4.50 16.82
C GLY A 55 -10.73 -3.57 16.67
N PHE A 56 -9.58 -4.14 16.38
CA PHE A 56 -8.36 -3.40 16.02
C PHE A 56 -7.59 -4.16 14.94
N SER A 57 -6.75 -3.43 14.23
CA SER A 57 -5.78 -4.03 13.30
C SER A 57 -4.38 -3.88 13.86
N PHE A 58 -3.60 -4.94 13.78
CA PHE A 58 -2.19 -4.93 14.17
C PHE A 58 -1.31 -5.09 12.93
N TYR A 59 -0.30 -4.24 12.82
CA TYR A 59 0.64 -4.23 11.72
C TYR A 59 2.06 -4.32 12.25
N THR A 60 2.93 -4.99 11.50
CA THR A 60 4.38 -4.96 11.70
C THR A 60 5.02 -4.27 10.51
N LEU A 61 6.17 -3.65 10.73
CA LEU A 61 6.98 -3.14 9.62
C LEU A 61 7.46 -4.31 8.77
N GLY A 62 7.24 -4.20 7.47
CA GLY A 62 7.84 -5.08 6.47
C GLY A 62 9.26 -4.66 6.12
N SER A 63 9.82 -5.28 5.06
CA SER A 63 11.10 -4.84 4.49
C SER A 63 11.00 -3.41 3.99
N SER A 64 12.09 -2.66 4.13
CA SER A 64 12.22 -1.32 3.58
C SER A 64 12.02 -1.35 2.05
N VAL A 65 11.29 -0.40 1.49
CA VAL A 65 11.10 -0.28 0.04
C VAL A 65 12.43 0.05 -0.64
N PHE A 66 13.24 0.88 0.00
CA PHE A 66 14.56 1.26 -0.47
C PHE A 66 15.65 0.77 0.49
N ASP A 67 16.80 0.42 -0.04
CA ASP A 67 18.00 0.11 0.72
C ASP A 67 18.68 1.39 1.25
N ASP A 68 19.76 1.23 2.01
CA ASP A 68 20.52 2.35 2.60
C ASP A 68 21.17 3.28 1.55
N ASN A 69 21.28 2.84 0.31
CA ASN A 69 21.82 3.61 -0.81
C ASN A 69 20.71 4.31 -1.64
N GLY A 70 19.45 4.10 -1.27
CA GLY A 70 18.29 4.65 -1.96
C GLY A 70 17.85 3.86 -3.20
N PHE A 71 18.40 2.66 -3.43
CA PHE A 71 17.94 1.76 -4.47
C PHE A 71 16.77 0.92 -3.99
N LEU A 72 15.92 0.51 -4.94
CA LEU A 72 14.80 -0.38 -4.65
C LEU A 72 15.33 -1.71 -4.08
N ASN A 73 14.82 -2.10 -2.91
CA ASN A 73 15.19 -3.35 -2.28
C ASN A 73 14.71 -4.55 -3.12
N ALA A 74 15.62 -5.49 -3.41
CA ALA A 74 15.35 -6.64 -4.25
C ALA A 74 14.23 -7.57 -3.73
N ASP A 75 13.95 -7.53 -2.41
CA ASP A 75 12.92 -8.35 -1.76
C ASP A 75 11.51 -7.72 -1.82
N VAL A 76 11.39 -6.48 -2.31
CA VAL A 76 10.09 -5.80 -2.43
C VAL A 76 9.23 -6.51 -3.46
N LYS A 77 8.05 -6.94 -3.03
CA LYS A 77 7.07 -7.56 -3.93
C LYS A 77 6.32 -6.48 -4.69
N PHE A 78 5.89 -6.83 -5.91
CA PHE A 78 5.12 -5.91 -6.76
C PHE A 78 3.95 -5.26 -6.02
N LYS A 79 3.16 -6.04 -5.29
CA LYS A 79 1.99 -5.52 -4.55
C LYS A 79 2.34 -4.45 -3.52
N ASP A 80 3.49 -4.59 -2.86
CA ASP A 80 3.93 -3.66 -1.82
C ASP A 80 4.42 -2.36 -2.46
N LEU A 81 5.18 -2.47 -3.57
CA LEU A 81 5.60 -1.33 -4.37
C LEU A 81 4.40 -0.62 -5.02
N ALA A 82 3.47 -1.36 -5.59
CA ALA A 82 2.26 -0.82 -6.20
C ALA A 82 1.42 -0.01 -5.19
N SER A 83 1.24 -0.55 -3.97
CA SER A 83 0.53 0.13 -2.89
C SER A 83 1.25 1.41 -2.44
N TYR A 84 2.58 1.35 -2.35
CA TYR A 84 3.41 2.51 -1.99
C TYR A 84 3.34 3.60 -3.06
N ILE A 85 3.54 3.26 -4.33
CA ILE A 85 3.47 4.18 -5.47
C ILE A 85 2.07 4.80 -5.58
N TRP A 86 1.03 3.99 -5.51
CA TRP A 86 -0.35 4.49 -5.55
C TRP A 86 -0.61 5.52 -4.45
N TRP A 87 -0.15 5.24 -3.22
CA TRP A 87 -0.30 6.19 -2.12
C TRP A 87 0.52 7.47 -2.33
N LEU A 88 1.73 7.37 -2.88
CA LEU A 88 2.55 8.54 -3.20
C LEU A 88 1.85 9.46 -4.19
N GLU A 89 1.27 8.90 -5.24
CA GLU A 89 0.64 9.64 -6.33
C GLU A 89 -0.75 10.19 -5.94
N THR A 90 -1.55 9.36 -5.27
CA THR A 90 -2.99 9.67 -5.07
C THR A 90 -3.35 10.06 -3.64
N LYS A 91 -2.47 9.84 -2.65
CA LYS A 91 -2.73 9.97 -1.19
C LYS A 91 -3.93 9.14 -0.72
N SER A 92 -4.30 8.10 -1.46
CA SER A 92 -5.38 7.19 -1.14
C SER A 92 -4.89 5.74 -1.03
N ALA A 93 -5.68 4.87 -0.42
CA ALA A 93 -5.36 3.44 -0.36
C ALA A 93 -5.62 2.78 -1.72
N LEU A 94 -4.73 1.89 -2.15
CA LEU A 94 -4.95 1.05 -3.33
C LEU A 94 -5.96 -0.04 -2.98
N ASN A 95 -7.15 0.04 -3.55
CA ASN A 95 -8.26 -0.90 -3.32
C ASN A 95 -8.24 -2.09 -4.29
N GLN A 96 -7.07 -2.66 -4.56
CA GLN A 96 -7.01 -3.90 -5.33
C GLN A 96 -7.07 -5.10 -4.38
N THR A 97 -8.13 -5.87 -4.47
CA THR A 97 -8.34 -7.12 -3.74
C THR A 97 -7.88 -8.35 -4.54
N GLU A 98 -7.51 -8.20 -5.81
CA GLU A 98 -7.21 -9.29 -6.74
C GLU A 98 -5.81 -9.17 -7.35
N ASN A 99 -5.30 -10.27 -7.86
CA ASN A 99 -3.98 -10.56 -8.42
C ASN A 99 -3.23 -9.36 -9.02
N PHE A 100 -2.08 -9.04 -8.42
CA PHE A 100 -1.13 -8.04 -8.91
C PHE A 100 -0.22 -8.61 -10.02
N ASP A 101 -0.80 -9.21 -11.04
CA ASP A 101 -0.12 -9.75 -12.23
C ASP A 101 -0.24 -8.82 -13.45
N ASN A 102 -0.80 -7.63 -13.23
CA ASN A 102 -1.09 -6.63 -14.25
C ASN A 102 -0.41 -5.30 -13.88
N PRO A 103 0.25 -4.62 -14.81
CA PRO A 103 0.89 -3.32 -14.58
C PRO A 103 -0.11 -2.18 -14.30
N PHE A 104 -1.38 -2.31 -14.62
CA PHE A 104 -2.39 -1.30 -14.34
C PHE A 104 -2.76 -1.29 -12.86
N LEU A 105 -2.58 -0.14 -12.20
CA LEU A 105 -2.88 0.04 -10.79
C LEU A 105 -4.31 0.50 -10.53
N GLY A 106 -4.87 1.31 -11.42
CA GLY A 106 -6.20 1.87 -11.25
C GLY A 106 -6.36 3.26 -11.90
N ILE A 107 -7.53 3.85 -11.68
CA ILE A 107 -7.84 5.22 -12.10
C ILE A 107 -8.12 6.06 -10.85
N HIS A 108 -7.51 7.24 -10.77
CA HIS A 108 -7.77 8.23 -9.74
C HIS A 108 -7.95 9.59 -10.40
N GLU A 109 -9.07 10.26 -10.11
CA GLU A 109 -9.43 11.58 -10.68
C GLU A 109 -9.27 11.67 -12.21
N GLY A 110 -9.68 10.60 -12.92
CA GLY A 110 -9.61 10.54 -14.39
C GLY A 110 -8.23 10.26 -14.97
N THR A 111 -7.22 10.01 -14.12
CA THR A 111 -5.86 9.63 -14.52
C THR A 111 -5.66 8.13 -14.29
N ALA A 112 -5.16 7.41 -15.29
CA ALA A 112 -4.81 6.00 -15.18
C ALA A 112 -3.33 5.85 -14.80
N TYR A 113 -3.05 4.94 -13.86
CA TYR A 113 -1.72 4.69 -13.30
C TYR A 113 -1.24 3.30 -13.66
N TYR A 114 0.01 3.21 -14.11
CA TYR A 114 0.66 1.95 -14.48
C TYR A 114 2.04 1.87 -13.83
N LEU A 115 2.41 0.68 -13.36
CA LEU A 115 3.72 0.40 -12.77
C LEU A 115 4.44 -0.68 -13.59
N LEU A 116 5.58 -0.32 -14.17
CA LEU A 116 6.49 -1.25 -14.83
C LEU A 116 7.48 -1.79 -13.79
N TYR A 117 7.36 -3.04 -13.44
CA TYR A 117 8.20 -3.69 -12.44
C TYR A 117 8.63 -5.09 -12.90
N ASN A 118 9.87 -5.48 -12.56
CA ASN A 118 10.44 -6.77 -12.92
C ASN A 118 9.54 -7.94 -12.54
N GLY A 119 9.23 -8.77 -13.53
CA GLY A 119 8.47 -9.99 -13.37
C GLY A 119 7.02 -9.93 -13.85
N ILE A 120 6.37 -8.76 -13.92
CA ILE A 120 4.99 -8.64 -14.43
C ILE A 120 4.93 -8.86 -15.93
N LEU A 121 5.87 -8.30 -16.69
CA LEU A 121 5.99 -8.51 -18.13
C LEU A 121 6.86 -9.73 -18.48
N GLY A 122 7.32 -10.49 -17.47
CA GLY A 122 8.20 -11.64 -17.66
C GLY A 122 9.61 -11.31 -18.13
N ASP A 123 9.92 -10.07 -18.44
CA ASP A 123 11.23 -9.59 -18.91
C ASP A 123 12.02 -8.98 -17.76
N ARG A 124 13.03 -9.69 -17.28
CA ARG A 124 13.91 -9.26 -16.18
C ARG A 124 15.21 -8.62 -16.65
N ARG A 125 15.35 -8.36 -17.95
CA ARG A 125 16.57 -7.72 -18.47
C ARG A 125 16.61 -6.25 -18.05
N PRO A 126 17.82 -5.67 -17.84
CA PRO A 126 17.97 -4.26 -17.45
C PRO A 126 17.33 -3.24 -18.39
N ASN A 127 17.08 -3.62 -19.64
CA ASN A 127 16.43 -2.79 -20.67
C ASN A 127 15.06 -3.35 -21.11
N GLY A 128 14.45 -4.19 -20.29
CA GLY A 128 13.24 -4.95 -20.60
C GLY A 128 11.97 -4.36 -19.97
N GLY A 129 11.28 -5.14 -19.16
CA GLY A 129 9.94 -4.89 -18.67
C GLY A 129 9.71 -3.59 -17.87
N ASN A 130 10.77 -2.92 -17.39
CA ASN A 130 10.66 -1.67 -16.63
C ASN A 130 10.88 -0.43 -17.51
N VAL A 131 11.10 -0.60 -18.80
CA VAL A 131 11.36 0.49 -19.76
C VAL A 131 10.14 0.63 -20.68
N LEU A 132 9.57 1.83 -20.74
CA LEU A 132 8.44 2.10 -21.63
C LEU A 132 8.92 2.13 -23.09
N THR A 133 8.57 1.08 -23.83
CA THR A 133 8.78 0.92 -25.26
C THR A 133 7.44 0.88 -25.98
N SER A 134 7.43 0.89 -27.32
CA SER A 134 6.19 0.75 -28.10
C SER A 134 5.50 -0.60 -27.84
N SER A 135 6.26 -1.69 -27.67
CA SER A 135 5.67 -3.00 -27.32
C SER A 135 5.10 -3.05 -25.92
N VAL A 136 5.78 -2.43 -24.95
CA VAL A 136 5.24 -2.31 -23.57
C VAL A 136 3.98 -1.44 -23.59
N LEU A 137 3.96 -0.32 -24.30
CA LEU A 137 2.77 0.51 -24.44
C LEU A 137 1.56 -0.23 -25.02
N ASN A 138 1.80 -1.07 -26.05
CA ASN A 138 0.72 -1.91 -26.59
C ASN A 138 0.18 -2.88 -25.53
N HIS A 139 1.06 -3.50 -24.77
CA HIS A 139 0.65 -4.38 -23.67
C HIS A 139 -0.13 -3.62 -22.58
N LEU A 140 0.27 -2.39 -22.21
CA LEU A 140 -0.50 -1.58 -21.28
C LEU A 140 -1.92 -1.30 -21.78
N ASN A 141 -2.07 -1.03 -23.09
CA ASN A 141 -3.37 -0.82 -23.73
C ASN A 141 -4.23 -2.11 -23.76
N GLU A 142 -3.60 -3.27 -23.89
CA GLU A 142 -4.28 -4.57 -23.78
C GLU A 142 -4.74 -4.85 -22.35
N CYS A 143 -3.94 -4.49 -21.34
CA CYS A 143 -4.31 -4.62 -19.95
C CYS A 143 -5.46 -3.68 -19.55
N HIS A 144 -5.34 -2.42 -19.91
CA HIS A 144 -6.36 -1.40 -19.69
C HIS A 144 -6.12 -0.21 -20.64
N ALA A 145 -6.98 -0.03 -21.63
CA ALA A 145 -6.95 1.15 -22.48
C ALA A 145 -7.56 2.36 -21.74
N HIS A 146 -6.93 3.53 -21.87
CA HIS A 146 -7.43 4.77 -21.27
C HIS A 146 -7.15 5.96 -22.18
N ASP A 147 -8.19 6.73 -22.51
CA ASP A 147 -8.11 7.87 -23.41
C ASP A 147 -7.69 9.18 -22.70
N GLY A 148 -7.75 9.20 -21.37
CA GLY A 148 -7.36 10.35 -20.55
C GLY A 148 -5.86 10.39 -20.24
N LYS A 149 -5.50 11.20 -19.25
CA LYS A 149 -4.11 11.27 -18.74
C LYS A 149 -3.66 9.91 -18.21
N ARG A 150 -2.42 9.54 -18.51
CA ARG A 150 -1.78 8.31 -18.04
C ARG A 150 -0.46 8.63 -17.37
N ILE A 151 -0.24 8.04 -16.21
CA ILE A 151 1.05 8.07 -15.50
C ILE A 151 1.64 6.67 -15.57
N VAL A 152 2.84 6.57 -16.15
CA VAL A 152 3.55 5.29 -16.30
C VAL A 152 4.86 5.35 -15.52
N ILE A 153 4.90 4.65 -14.41
CA ILE A 153 6.07 4.58 -13.52
C ILE A 153 6.97 3.43 -13.96
N GLY A 154 8.22 3.73 -14.25
CA GLY A 154 9.23 2.77 -14.67
C GLY A 154 10.64 3.37 -14.61
N GLU A 155 11.64 2.61 -15.04
CA GLU A 155 13.05 3.04 -14.98
C GLU A 155 13.40 4.07 -16.05
N ALA A 156 12.81 3.97 -17.24
CA ALA A 156 13.08 4.84 -18.37
C ALA A 156 11.98 4.76 -19.43
N SER A 157 11.98 5.71 -20.37
CA SER A 157 11.20 5.65 -21.60
C SER A 157 12.09 5.69 -22.83
N ARG A 158 11.77 4.90 -23.84
CA ARG A 158 12.35 4.96 -25.20
C ARG A 158 11.43 5.63 -26.21
N LEU A 159 10.27 6.08 -25.77
CA LEU A 159 9.39 6.93 -26.57
C LEU A 159 9.90 8.36 -26.53
N SER A 160 9.81 9.07 -27.65
CA SER A 160 10.19 10.48 -27.67
C SER A 160 9.24 11.34 -26.85
N PRO A 161 9.69 12.48 -26.30
CA PRO A 161 8.82 13.40 -25.55
C PRO A 161 7.56 13.80 -26.33
N ALA A 162 7.70 14.12 -27.63
CA ALA A 162 6.57 14.44 -28.48
C ALA A 162 5.56 13.29 -28.60
N ARG A 163 6.04 12.04 -28.59
CA ARG A 163 5.18 10.86 -28.60
C ARG A 163 4.44 10.67 -27.28
N LEU A 164 5.13 10.86 -26.16
CA LEU A 164 4.51 10.81 -24.83
C LEU A 164 3.40 11.87 -24.70
N GLU A 165 3.71 13.10 -25.08
CA GLU A 165 2.75 14.19 -25.08
C GLU A 165 1.53 13.88 -25.96
N SER A 166 1.74 13.40 -27.21
CA SER A 166 0.65 13.03 -28.13
C SER A 166 -0.27 11.92 -27.59
N LEU A 167 0.25 11.11 -26.66
CA LEU A 167 -0.46 10.00 -26.01
C LEU A 167 -0.97 10.35 -24.62
N ASN A 168 -0.77 11.60 -24.16
CA ASN A 168 -1.09 12.08 -22.82
C ASN A 168 -0.47 11.19 -21.72
N ILE A 169 0.81 10.82 -21.89
CA ILE A 169 1.59 9.99 -20.96
C ILE A 169 2.66 10.86 -20.28
N GLU A 170 2.70 10.75 -18.98
CA GLU A 170 3.71 11.31 -18.07
C GLU A 170 4.49 10.23 -17.36
#